data_9c5422e75c25e37b8d0ecb5491475c20
#
_entry.id   9c5422e75c25e37b8d0ecb5491475c20
#
_cell.length_a   1.000
_cell.length_b   1.000
_cell.length_c   1.000
_cell.angle_alpha   90.00
_cell.angle_beta   90.00
_cell.angle_gamma   90.00
#
_symmetry.space_group_name_H-M   'P 1'
#
loop_
_entity.id
_entity.type
_entity.pdbx_description
1 polymer ?
#
loop_
_entity_poly.entity_id
_entity_poly.type
_entity_poly.pdbx_seq_one_letter_code
_entity_poly.pdbx_strand_id
1 'polypeptide(L)'
;MKNHLICLLESVETLLEEGYQPKRSVYLCLGHNEEIVSGSNNGARELAKTLERRGVRLDSVVDEGGAMLPAKVKGILDANLTGIGVAEKGYADFKITVKAKGGHSSQPPKHTALGILSKKVEALENHQFKARILPFVYNLFTQI
;
A
#
# COMPACT_ATOMS: atom_id res chain seq x y z
N MET A 1 -7.12 12.14 -8.42
CA MET A 1 -8.02 11.10 -8.99
C MET A 1 -8.64 11.51 -10.34
N LYS A 2 -9.57 12.49 -10.41
CA LYS A 2 -10.23 12.82 -11.68
C LYS A 2 -9.27 13.23 -12.80
N ASN A 3 -8.24 14.01 -12.47
CA ASN A 3 -7.22 14.40 -13.45
C ASN A 3 -6.44 13.18 -13.98
N HIS A 4 -6.06 12.25 -13.09
CA HIS A 4 -5.38 11.01 -13.46
C HIS A 4 -6.25 10.17 -14.42
N LEU A 5 -7.53 10.02 -14.11
CA LEU A 5 -8.48 9.31 -14.98
C LEU A 5 -8.50 9.93 -16.39
N ILE A 6 -8.64 11.25 -16.49
CA ILE A 6 -8.65 11.93 -17.78
C ILE A 6 -7.32 11.73 -18.52
N CYS A 7 -6.18 11.91 -17.84
CA CYS A 7 -4.87 11.69 -18.46
C CYS A 7 -4.69 10.26 -19.00
N LEU A 8 -5.20 9.24 -18.29
CA LEU A 8 -5.15 7.86 -18.78
C LEU A 8 -5.99 7.65 -20.04
N LEU A 9 -7.21 8.20 -20.06
CA LEU A 9 -8.10 8.09 -21.22
C LEU A 9 -7.53 8.85 -22.43
N GLU A 10 -7.08 10.08 -22.25
CA GLU A 10 -6.43 10.88 -23.29
C GLU A 10 -5.15 10.22 -23.83
N SER A 11 -4.37 9.60 -22.95
CA SER A 11 -3.16 8.88 -23.39
C SER A 11 -3.50 7.69 -24.27
N VAL A 12 -4.54 6.94 -23.94
CA VAL A 12 -5.01 5.82 -24.77
C VAL A 12 -5.54 6.32 -26.11
N GLU A 13 -6.36 7.38 -26.10
CA GLU A 13 -6.91 7.99 -27.32
C GLU A 13 -5.81 8.45 -28.25
N THR A 14 -4.84 9.21 -27.74
CA THR A 14 -3.69 9.70 -28.52
C THR A 14 -2.90 8.56 -29.16
N LEU A 15 -2.63 7.50 -28.41
CA LEU A 15 -1.92 6.34 -28.94
C LEU A 15 -2.70 5.62 -30.04
N LEU A 16 -4.02 5.55 -29.91
CA LEU A 16 -4.89 4.96 -30.94
C LEU A 16 -4.92 5.82 -32.21
N GLU A 17 -5.02 7.14 -32.07
CA GLU A 17 -4.95 8.08 -33.19
C GLU A 17 -3.62 8.01 -33.94
N GLU A 18 -2.52 7.80 -33.22
CA GLU A 18 -1.19 7.55 -33.80
C GLU A 18 -1.04 6.16 -34.43
N GLY A 19 -2.07 5.33 -34.39
CA GLY A 19 -2.07 3.98 -34.96
C GLY A 19 -1.30 2.94 -34.13
N TYR A 20 -1.02 3.24 -32.88
CA TYR A 20 -0.33 2.30 -32.00
C TYR A 20 -1.19 1.07 -31.72
N GLN A 21 -0.61 -0.10 -31.91
CA GLN A 21 -1.26 -1.38 -31.61
C GLN A 21 -0.50 -2.08 -30.48
N PRO A 22 -1.09 -2.19 -29.28
CA PRO A 22 -0.44 -2.85 -28.17
C PRO A 22 -0.31 -4.35 -28.45
N LYS A 23 0.84 -4.93 -28.13
CA LYS A 23 1.08 -6.38 -28.25
C LYS A 23 0.27 -7.20 -27.24
N ARG A 24 -0.23 -6.59 -26.20
CA ARG A 24 -1.04 -7.20 -25.13
C ARG A 24 -2.27 -6.36 -24.89
N SER A 25 -3.32 -6.99 -24.37
CA SER A 25 -4.53 -6.26 -23.95
C SER A 25 -4.22 -5.31 -22.81
N VAL A 26 -4.77 -4.11 -22.89
CA VAL A 26 -4.72 -3.11 -21.83
C VAL A 26 -6.09 -3.07 -21.15
N TYR A 27 -6.11 -3.14 -19.84
CA TYR A 27 -7.31 -3.05 -19.01
C TYR A 27 -7.26 -1.77 -18.20
N LEU A 28 -8.19 -0.87 -18.43
CA LEU A 28 -8.41 0.29 -17.58
C LEU A 28 -9.41 -0.09 -16.49
N CYS A 29 -8.91 -0.25 -15.27
CA CYS A 29 -9.67 -0.72 -14.13
C CYS A 29 -10.00 0.46 -13.21
N LEU A 30 -11.23 0.94 -13.27
CA LEU A 30 -11.68 2.10 -12.49
C LEU A 30 -12.51 1.60 -11.31
N GLY A 31 -11.95 1.74 -10.13
CA GLY A 31 -12.54 1.29 -8.88
C GLY A 31 -13.17 2.41 -8.04
N HIS A 32 -13.62 2.03 -6.86
CA HIS A 32 -14.14 2.91 -5.82
C HIS A 32 -13.77 2.37 -4.45
N ASN A 33 -13.87 3.20 -3.42
CA ASN A 33 -13.57 2.82 -2.02
C ASN A 33 -12.20 2.17 -1.84
N GLU A 34 -11.19 2.66 -2.53
CA GLU A 34 -9.83 2.12 -2.49
C GLU A 34 -9.27 2.20 -1.07
N GLU A 35 -9.46 3.32 -0.36
CA GLU A 35 -9.00 3.56 1.01
C GLU A 35 -9.71 2.66 2.06
N ILE A 36 -10.79 1.97 1.68
CA ILE A 36 -11.52 1.08 2.57
C ILE A 36 -11.03 -0.36 2.40
N VAL A 37 -9.97 -0.71 3.08
CA VAL A 37 -9.32 -2.04 2.98
C VAL A 37 -10.17 -3.15 3.59
N SER A 38 -11.01 -2.84 4.60
CA SER A 38 -11.88 -3.80 5.29
C SER A 38 -13.31 -3.75 4.74
N GLY A 39 -13.90 -4.92 4.57
CA GLY A 39 -15.30 -5.04 4.14
C GLY A 39 -15.48 -5.60 2.74
N SER A 40 -16.75 -5.70 2.33
CA SER A 40 -17.14 -6.31 1.04
C SER A 40 -17.21 -5.33 -0.13
N ASN A 41 -17.10 -4.01 0.13
CA ASN A 41 -17.34 -2.97 -0.86
C ASN A 41 -16.03 -2.27 -1.26
N ASN A 42 -15.00 -3.04 -1.63
CA ASN A 42 -13.74 -2.52 -2.15
C ASN A 42 -13.67 -2.78 -3.65
N GLY A 43 -13.58 -1.72 -4.44
CA GLY A 43 -13.60 -1.78 -5.89
C GLY A 43 -12.42 -2.56 -6.47
N ALA A 44 -11.22 -2.39 -5.95
CA ALA A 44 -10.02 -3.09 -6.42
C ALA A 44 -10.16 -4.61 -6.25
N ARG A 45 -10.70 -5.06 -5.11
CA ARG A 45 -10.95 -6.48 -4.85
C ARG A 45 -11.95 -7.08 -5.84
N GLU A 46 -13.02 -6.38 -6.16
CA GLU A 46 -14.03 -6.87 -7.11
C GLU A 46 -13.50 -6.87 -8.55
N LEU A 47 -12.67 -5.89 -8.91
CA LEU A 47 -11.95 -5.88 -10.19
C LEU A 47 -10.99 -7.08 -10.30
N ALA A 48 -10.18 -7.32 -9.27
CA ALA A 48 -9.27 -8.46 -9.22
C ALA A 48 -10.02 -9.80 -9.41
N LYS A 49 -11.10 -10.03 -8.65
CA LYS A 49 -11.95 -11.23 -8.82
C LYS A 49 -12.57 -11.33 -10.22
N THR A 50 -12.91 -10.20 -10.81
CA THR A 50 -13.51 -10.20 -12.16
C THR A 50 -12.48 -10.57 -13.21
N LEU A 51 -11.26 -10.06 -13.12
CA LEU A 51 -10.16 -10.45 -14.01
C LEU A 51 -9.79 -11.92 -13.83
N GLU A 52 -9.74 -12.40 -12.59
CA GLU A 52 -9.49 -13.81 -12.27
C GLU A 52 -10.56 -14.74 -12.91
N ARG A 53 -11.86 -14.43 -12.73
CA ARG A 53 -12.96 -15.19 -13.35
C ARG A 53 -12.91 -15.20 -14.88
N ARG A 54 -12.34 -14.16 -15.49
CA ARG A 54 -12.10 -14.07 -16.94
C ARG A 54 -10.84 -14.79 -17.39
N GLY A 55 -10.09 -15.38 -16.48
CA GLY A 55 -8.81 -16.05 -16.77
C GLY A 55 -7.70 -15.09 -17.20
N VAL A 56 -7.82 -13.81 -16.87
CA VAL A 56 -6.80 -12.80 -17.23
C VAL A 56 -5.58 -12.97 -16.35
N ARG A 57 -4.42 -13.13 -16.98
CA ARG A 57 -3.13 -13.11 -16.32
C ARG A 57 -2.45 -11.77 -16.60
N LEU A 58 -2.26 -11.00 -15.58
CA LEU A 58 -1.60 -9.70 -15.68
C LEU A 58 -0.09 -9.88 -15.79
N ASP A 59 0.51 -9.16 -16.71
CA ASP A 59 1.97 -9.06 -16.86
C ASP A 59 2.52 -7.97 -15.94
N SER A 60 1.82 -6.85 -15.90
CA SER A 60 2.13 -5.70 -15.05
C SER A 60 0.86 -5.00 -14.61
N VAL A 61 0.95 -4.28 -13.52
CA VAL A 61 -0.09 -3.39 -13.02
C VAL A 61 0.55 -2.03 -12.78
N VAL A 62 -0.10 -0.99 -13.27
CA VAL A 62 0.26 0.41 -12.99
C VAL A 62 -0.88 1.00 -12.19
N ASP A 63 -0.56 1.53 -11.04
CA ASP A 63 -1.52 2.13 -10.12
C ASP A 63 -1.13 3.58 -9.82
N GLU A 64 -1.91 4.24 -8.98
CA GLU A 64 -1.62 5.59 -8.54
C GLU A 64 -0.51 5.63 -7.50
N GLY A 65 0.02 6.80 -7.26
CA GLY A 65 0.99 7.04 -6.19
C GLY A 65 2.17 7.90 -6.67
N GLY A 66 2.96 8.27 -5.70
CA GLY A 66 4.06 9.19 -5.93
C GLY A 66 3.64 10.63 -6.14
N ALA A 67 4.60 11.50 -6.19
CA ALA A 67 4.41 12.91 -6.45
C ALA A 67 5.67 13.49 -7.08
N MET A 68 5.48 14.53 -7.89
CA MET A 68 6.59 15.41 -8.30
C MET A 68 6.76 16.48 -7.22
N LEU A 69 7.88 16.46 -6.54
CA LEU A 69 8.18 17.37 -5.44
C LEU A 69 9.44 18.20 -5.77
N PRO A 70 9.43 19.51 -5.49
CA PRO A 70 10.66 20.26 -5.51
C PRO A 70 11.58 19.74 -4.40
N ALA A 71 12.72 19.21 -4.78
CA ALA A 71 13.71 18.68 -3.85
C ALA A 71 14.92 19.63 -3.77
N LYS A 72 15.16 20.20 -2.59
CA LYS A 72 16.33 21.02 -2.33
C LYS A 72 17.13 20.42 -1.18
N VAL A 73 18.28 19.88 -1.52
CA VAL A 73 19.29 19.45 -0.56
C VAL A 73 20.53 20.28 -0.80
N LYS A 74 20.84 21.17 0.15
CA LYS A 74 21.93 22.15 0.00
C LYS A 74 23.25 21.48 -0.44
N GLY A 75 23.73 21.90 -1.60
CA GLY A 75 24.98 21.40 -2.16
C GLY A 75 24.92 20.01 -2.84
N ILE A 76 23.71 19.39 -2.88
CA ILE A 76 23.53 18.06 -3.47
C ILE A 76 22.49 18.12 -4.60
N LEU A 77 21.31 18.69 -4.36
CA LEU A 77 20.20 18.65 -5.31
C LEU A 77 19.38 19.93 -5.26
N ASP A 78 19.11 20.54 -6.40
CA ASP A 78 18.10 21.59 -6.60
C ASP A 78 17.34 21.29 -7.90
N ALA A 79 16.38 20.39 -7.81
CA ALA A 79 15.60 19.94 -8.96
C ALA A 79 14.22 19.41 -8.51
N ASN A 80 13.33 19.17 -9.47
CA ASN A 80 12.10 18.43 -9.23
C ASN A 80 12.41 16.93 -9.20
N LEU A 81 12.00 16.26 -8.15
CA LEU A 81 12.13 14.82 -7.98
C LEU A 81 10.78 14.14 -8.20
N THR A 82 10.73 13.20 -9.11
CA THR A 82 9.57 12.33 -9.31
C THR A 82 9.89 10.94 -8.80
N GLY A 83 9.16 10.49 -7.79
CA GLY A 83 9.27 9.14 -7.27
C GLY A 83 8.38 8.17 -8.04
N ILE A 84 8.94 7.06 -8.50
CA ILE A 84 8.18 5.96 -9.08
C ILE A 84 8.23 4.80 -8.09
N GLY A 85 7.06 4.40 -7.57
CA GLY A 85 6.95 3.23 -6.71
C GLY A 85 7.14 1.96 -7.53
N VAL A 86 8.04 1.09 -7.10
CA VAL A 86 8.34 -0.18 -7.78
C VAL A 86 7.95 -1.41 -6.96
N ALA A 87 7.46 -1.18 -5.75
CA ALA A 87 6.97 -2.23 -4.85
C ALA A 87 6.07 -1.66 -3.75
N GLU A 88 5.19 -2.47 -3.23
CA GLU A 88 4.35 -2.16 -2.08
C GLU A 88 4.77 -2.96 -0.85
N LYS A 89 4.54 -2.37 0.33
CA LYS A 89 4.70 -3.08 1.60
C LYS A 89 3.45 -3.89 1.91
N GLY A 90 3.63 -5.04 2.54
CA GLY A 90 2.51 -5.78 3.11
C GLY A 90 1.89 -5.01 4.28
N TYR A 91 0.59 -5.15 4.45
CA TYR A 91 -0.19 -4.61 5.56
C TYR A 91 -0.94 -5.72 6.28
N ALA A 92 -0.98 -5.66 7.60
CA ALA A 92 -1.78 -6.58 8.40
C ALA A 92 -2.23 -5.94 9.71
N ASP A 93 -3.50 -6.12 10.03
CA ASP A 93 -4.04 -5.80 11.35
C ASP A 93 -3.95 -7.00 12.27
N PHE A 94 -3.49 -6.78 13.49
CA PHE A 94 -3.43 -7.81 14.52
C PHE A 94 -4.34 -7.45 15.68
N LYS A 95 -5.26 -8.36 16.01
CA LYS A 95 -6.10 -8.24 17.19
C LYS A 95 -5.55 -9.12 18.31
N ILE A 96 -5.05 -8.50 19.36
CA ILE A 96 -4.58 -9.21 20.56
C ILE A 96 -5.72 -9.25 21.57
N THR A 97 -6.12 -10.45 21.99
CA THR A 97 -7.18 -10.64 22.96
C THR A 97 -6.65 -11.42 24.16
N VAL A 98 -6.85 -10.86 25.35
CA VAL A 98 -6.55 -11.54 26.61
C VAL A 98 -7.84 -11.85 27.34
N LYS A 99 -8.05 -13.11 27.66
CA LYS A 99 -9.17 -13.57 28.50
C LYS A 99 -8.65 -13.83 29.90
N ALA A 100 -9.33 -13.30 30.91
CA ALA A 100 -9.05 -13.58 32.31
C ALA A 100 -10.35 -13.86 33.04
N LYS A 101 -10.27 -14.67 34.09
CA LYS A 101 -11.41 -14.94 34.97
C LYS A 101 -11.73 -13.67 35.74
N GLY A 102 -12.98 -13.25 35.72
CA GLY A 102 -13.47 -12.16 36.57
C GLY A 102 -13.42 -12.55 38.04
N GLY A 103 -13.50 -11.57 38.94
CA GLY A 103 -13.49 -11.79 40.37
C GLY A 103 -14.01 -10.56 41.12
N HIS A 104 -14.18 -10.72 42.44
CA HIS A 104 -14.56 -9.61 43.31
C HIS A 104 -13.38 -8.67 43.55
N SER A 105 -13.65 -7.37 43.58
CA SER A 105 -12.61 -6.33 43.72
C SER A 105 -11.79 -6.44 45.01
N SER A 106 -12.37 -7.01 46.08
CA SER A 106 -11.66 -7.26 47.35
C SER A 106 -10.68 -8.45 47.30
N GLN A 107 -10.74 -9.27 46.25
CA GLN A 107 -9.89 -10.45 46.05
C GLN A 107 -9.29 -10.38 44.65
N PRO A 108 -8.45 -9.37 44.35
CA PRO A 108 -7.92 -9.20 43.00
C PRO A 108 -6.94 -10.32 42.65
N PRO A 109 -6.94 -10.77 41.39
CA PRO A 109 -5.92 -11.70 40.92
C PRO A 109 -4.55 -11.05 40.91
N LYS A 110 -3.48 -11.85 41.00
CA LYS A 110 -2.10 -11.35 40.93
C LYS A 110 -1.83 -10.51 39.65
N HIS A 111 -2.48 -10.87 38.56
CA HIS A 111 -2.41 -10.15 37.28
C HIS A 111 -3.81 -9.99 36.70
N THR A 112 -4.15 -8.80 36.32
CA THR A 112 -5.40 -8.48 35.60
C THR A 112 -5.24 -8.75 34.10
N ALA A 113 -6.35 -8.90 33.39
CA ALA A 113 -6.33 -8.99 31.90
C ALA A 113 -5.59 -7.80 31.27
N LEU A 114 -5.84 -6.58 31.81
CA LEU A 114 -5.15 -5.38 31.34
C LEU A 114 -3.64 -5.44 31.56
N GLY A 115 -3.19 -5.87 32.74
CA GLY A 115 -1.77 -6.00 33.03
C GLY A 115 -1.06 -7.05 32.16
N ILE A 116 -1.78 -8.15 31.83
CA ILE A 116 -1.25 -9.16 30.89
C ILE A 116 -1.19 -8.59 29.47
N LEU A 117 -2.23 -7.88 29.02
CA LEU A 117 -2.28 -7.26 27.71
C LEU A 117 -1.17 -6.22 27.55
N SER A 118 -1.01 -5.32 28.51
CA SER A 118 0.03 -4.28 28.50
C SER A 118 1.43 -4.84 28.35
N LYS A 119 1.77 -5.92 29.06
CA LYS A 119 3.05 -6.62 28.89
C LYS A 119 3.26 -7.20 27.50
N LYS A 120 2.20 -7.67 26.84
CA LYS A 120 2.29 -8.17 25.47
C LYS A 120 2.48 -7.05 24.46
N VAL A 121 1.80 -5.92 24.64
CA VAL A 121 1.98 -4.73 23.80
C VAL A 121 3.38 -4.17 23.96
N GLU A 122 3.87 -4.00 25.19
CA GLU A 122 5.24 -3.58 25.49
C GLU A 122 6.29 -4.48 24.82
N ALA A 123 6.10 -5.81 24.90
CA ALA A 123 7.01 -6.75 24.26
C ALA A 123 7.03 -6.60 22.74
N LEU A 124 5.90 -6.29 22.11
CA LEU A 124 5.83 -6.01 20.66
C LEU A 124 6.53 -4.70 20.31
N GLU A 125 6.30 -3.64 21.08
CA GLU A 125 6.95 -2.34 20.86
C GLU A 125 8.48 -2.42 21.00
N ASN A 126 8.95 -3.20 21.93
CA ASN A 126 10.39 -3.39 22.16
C ASN A 126 11.03 -4.37 21.17
N HIS A 127 10.24 -5.05 20.34
CA HIS A 127 10.73 -6.05 19.38
C HIS A 127 10.60 -5.56 17.93
N GLN A 128 11.28 -4.46 17.64
CA GLN A 128 11.26 -3.84 16.32
C GLN A 128 11.97 -4.70 15.27
N PHE A 129 11.46 -4.70 14.05
CA PHE A 129 12.14 -5.33 12.93
C PHE A 129 13.47 -4.65 12.64
N LYS A 130 14.46 -5.42 12.24
CA LYS A 130 15.75 -4.86 11.80
C LYS A 130 15.54 -4.00 10.57
N ALA A 131 15.98 -2.75 10.65
CA ALA A 131 15.99 -1.85 9.50
C ALA A 131 16.93 -2.40 8.42
N ARG A 132 16.50 -2.34 7.17
CA ARG A 132 17.32 -2.66 6.01
C ARG A 132 16.95 -1.77 4.85
N ILE A 133 17.94 -1.34 4.09
CA ILE A 133 17.73 -0.63 2.83
C ILE A 133 17.62 -1.66 1.72
N LEU A 134 16.52 -1.61 0.99
CA LEU A 134 16.32 -2.51 -0.16
C LEU A 134 17.17 -2.03 -1.35
N PRO A 135 17.61 -2.92 -2.25
CA PRO A 135 18.48 -2.56 -3.35
C PRO A 135 17.97 -1.41 -4.23
N PHE A 136 16.68 -1.37 -4.52
CA PHE A 136 16.11 -0.31 -5.34
C PHE A 136 16.09 1.05 -4.61
N VAL A 137 15.95 1.08 -3.28
CA VAL A 137 16.09 2.31 -2.48
C VAL A 137 17.55 2.75 -2.44
N TYR A 138 18.47 1.82 -2.29
CA TYR A 138 19.91 2.11 -2.35
C TYR A 138 20.28 2.74 -3.70
N ASN A 139 19.81 2.15 -4.81
CA ASN A 139 20.06 2.66 -6.15
C ASN A 139 19.52 4.07 -6.36
N LEU A 140 18.34 4.39 -5.81
CA LEU A 140 17.80 5.75 -5.84
C LEU A 140 18.80 6.75 -5.25
N PHE A 141 19.33 6.47 -4.07
CA PHE A 141 20.26 7.38 -3.38
C PHE A 141 21.67 7.43 -4.00
N THR A 142 22.04 6.48 -4.83
CA THR A 142 23.34 6.49 -5.53
C THR A 142 23.29 7.19 -6.89
N GLN A 143 22.10 7.56 -7.37
CA GLN A 143 21.91 8.28 -8.63
C GLN A 143 21.58 9.77 -8.45
N ILE A 144 21.43 10.23 -7.23
CA ILE A 144 21.25 11.63 -6.87
C ILE A 144 22.61 12.24 -6.50
#